data_c6f0fc9d4d95ec6e8b03c038de4bdb49
#
_entry.id   c6f0fc9d4d95ec6e8b03c038de4bdb49
#
_cell.length_a   1.000
_cell.length_b   1.000
_cell.length_c   1.000
_cell.angle_alpha   90.00
_cell.angle_beta   90.00
_cell.angle_gamma   90.00
#
_symmetry.space_group_name_H-M   'P 1'
#
loop_
_entity.id
_entity.type
_entity.pdbx_description
1 polymer ?
#
loop_
_entity_poly.entity_id
_entity_poly.type
_entity_poly.pdbx_seq_one_letter_code
_entity_poly.pdbx_strand_id
1 'polypeptide(L)'
;MPKKELRHPSQIEEWLSDWGTRLPAESSLILIGSGGLLWHAAQLGKETTLSENSMDVDPVTESDAVAELCYEALIGSEFELQHGWHVNLMPAAVLKELPEDWGSRSAKKTYGNLEVIVPHPADLLAPKIRRNEPRDRKHAAWAAELGLI
;
A
#
# COMPACT_ATOMS: atom_id res chain seq x y z
N MET A 1 24.00 -1.95 7.73
CA MET A 1 22.77 -2.77 7.66
C MET A 1 22.27 -2.82 6.23
N PRO A 2 22.03 -4.00 5.68
CA PRO A 2 21.44 -4.10 4.38
C PRO A 2 20.02 -3.51 4.40
N LYS A 3 19.63 -2.84 3.34
CA LYS A 3 18.28 -2.30 3.22
C LYS A 3 17.27 -3.46 3.09
N LYS A 4 16.13 -3.30 3.75
CA LYS A 4 15.03 -4.26 3.66
C LYS A 4 14.00 -3.69 2.66
N GLU A 5 13.93 -4.29 1.51
CA GLU A 5 12.96 -3.87 0.51
C GLU A 5 11.56 -4.32 0.90
N LEU A 6 10.55 -3.58 0.47
CA LEU A 6 9.16 -3.93 0.72
C LEU A 6 8.75 -5.04 -0.25
N ARG A 7 8.79 -6.28 0.22
CA ARG A 7 8.51 -7.48 -0.59
C ARG A 7 7.45 -8.39 0.03
N HIS A 8 7.47 -8.50 1.36
CA HIS A 8 6.61 -9.46 2.05
C HIS A 8 5.33 -8.80 2.54
N PRO A 9 4.18 -9.47 2.35
CA PRO A 9 2.90 -8.94 2.81
C PRO A 9 2.87 -8.54 4.28
N SER A 10 3.56 -9.29 5.15
CA SER A 10 3.61 -9.00 6.59
C SER A 10 4.20 -7.64 6.91
N GLN A 11 5.09 -7.11 6.08
CA GLN A 11 5.68 -5.78 6.30
C GLN A 11 4.62 -4.68 6.28
N ILE A 12 3.61 -4.83 5.42
CA ILE A 12 2.49 -3.89 5.32
C ILE A 12 1.67 -3.92 6.62
N GLU A 13 1.34 -5.11 7.13
CA GLU A 13 0.55 -5.24 8.37
C GLU A 13 1.28 -4.64 9.55
N GLU A 14 2.57 -4.88 9.68
CA GLU A 14 3.39 -4.34 10.76
C GLU A 14 3.42 -2.82 10.75
N TRP A 15 3.62 -2.23 9.56
CA TRP A 15 3.63 -0.79 9.38
C TRP A 15 2.29 -0.16 9.77
N LEU A 16 1.18 -0.70 9.29
CA LEU A 16 -0.14 -0.16 9.58
C LEU A 16 -0.49 -0.29 11.06
N SER A 17 -0.12 -1.39 11.70
CA SER A 17 -0.32 -1.59 13.13
C SER A 17 0.45 -0.56 13.95
N ASP A 18 1.71 -0.29 13.59
CA ASP A 18 2.52 0.72 14.27
C ASP A 18 1.88 2.10 14.17
N TRP A 19 1.49 2.50 12.97
CA TRP A 19 0.86 3.80 12.77
C TRP A 19 -0.47 3.90 13.50
N GLY A 20 -1.24 2.82 13.52
CA GLY A 20 -2.52 2.79 14.24
C GLY A 20 -2.38 3.07 15.74
N THR A 21 -1.29 2.58 16.36
CA THR A 21 -1.03 2.83 17.78
C THR A 21 -0.49 4.24 18.04
N ARG A 22 0.14 4.87 17.05
CA ARG A 22 0.74 6.20 17.19
C ARG A 22 -0.24 7.34 16.94
N LEU A 23 -1.34 7.09 16.24
CA LEU A 23 -2.33 8.12 15.92
C LEU A 23 -3.14 8.51 17.15
N PRO A 24 -3.28 9.83 17.43
CA PRO A 24 -3.98 10.30 18.63
C PRO A 24 -5.50 10.20 18.54
N ALA A 25 -6.05 10.08 17.34
CA ALA A 25 -7.49 10.00 17.12
C ALA A 25 -7.78 9.19 15.85
N GLU A 26 -9.04 8.79 15.68
CA GLU A 26 -9.45 8.04 14.51
C GLU A 26 -9.09 8.78 13.22
N SER A 27 -8.44 8.09 12.31
CA SER A 27 -7.97 8.62 11.03
C SER A 27 -8.10 7.52 9.99
N SER A 28 -8.02 7.89 8.71
CA SER A 28 -8.12 6.92 7.63
C SER A 28 -7.12 7.19 6.52
N LEU A 29 -6.78 6.16 5.77
CA LEU A 29 -6.03 6.27 4.53
C LEU A 29 -6.54 5.27 3.50
N ILE A 30 -6.28 5.57 2.24
CA ILE A 30 -6.55 4.66 1.12
C ILE A 30 -5.20 4.20 0.62
N LEU A 31 -5.00 2.88 0.54
CA LEU A 31 -3.72 2.30 0.12
C LEU A 31 -3.82 1.83 -1.31
N ILE A 32 -3.11 2.49 -2.21
CA ILE A 32 -3.10 2.16 -3.64
C ILE A 32 -1.76 1.55 -4.06
N GLY A 33 -1.61 1.18 -5.32
CA GLY A 33 -0.38 0.66 -5.85
C GLY A 33 -0.01 -0.73 -5.36
N SER A 34 1.28 -1.08 -5.47
CA SER A 34 1.77 -2.39 -5.06
C SER A 34 1.62 -2.66 -3.57
N GLY A 35 1.66 -1.61 -2.75
CA GLY A 35 1.40 -1.75 -1.31
C GLY A 35 0.00 -2.27 -1.03
N GLY A 36 -1.00 -1.85 -1.81
CA GLY A 36 -2.36 -2.36 -1.71
C GLY A 36 -2.45 -3.83 -2.08
N LEU A 37 -1.72 -4.26 -3.11
CA LEU A 37 -1.65 -5.67 -3.50
C LEU A 37 -1.03 -6.52 -2.40
N LEU A 38 0.06 -6.03 -1.79
CA LEU A 38 0.69 -6.72 -0.66
C LEU A 38 -0.26 -6.84 0.52
N TRP A 39 -1.04 -5.81 0.77
CA TRP A 39 -2.04 -5.84 1.85
C TRP A 39 -3.06 -6.97 1.61
N HIS A 40 -3.58 -7.09 0.37
CA HIS A 40 -4.52 -8.17 0.04
C HIS A 40 -3.88 -9.55 0.22
N ALA A 41 -2.62 -9.72 -0.17
CA ALA A 41 -1.91 -10.98 0.02
C ALA A 41 -1.79 -11.32 1.52
N ALA A 42 -1.51 -10.33 2.35
CA ALA A 42 -1.43 -10.52 3.80
C ALA A 42 -2.77 -10.99 4.38
N GLN A 43 -3.90 -10.43 3.89
CA GLN A 43 -5.23 -10.83 4.35
C GLN A 43 -5.53 -12.30 4.01
N LEU A 44 -4.94 -12.83 2.94
CA LEU A 44 -5.09 -14.23 2.56
C LEU A 44 -4.06 -15.14 3.22
N GLY A 45 -3.19 -14.61 4.08
CA GLY A 45 -2.13 -15.38 4.73
C GLY A 45 -1.01 -15.81 3.78
N LYS A 46 -0.84 -15.11 2.67
CA LYS A 46 0.22 -15.43 1.70
C LYS A 46 1.51 -14.74 2.10
N GLU A 47 2.59 -15.51 2.22
CA GLU A 47 3.90 -15.02 2.63
C GLU A 47 4.91 -15.07 1.48
N THR A 48 4.46 -14.81 0.26
CA THR A 48 5.34 -14.82 -0.91
C THR A 48 5.90 -13.43 -1.20
N THR A 49 7.11 -13.41 -1.76
CA THR A 49 7.78 -12.19 -2.16
C THR A 49 7.22 -11.70 -3.49
N LEU A 50 7.06 -10.37 -3.64
CA LEU A 50 6.72 -9.79 -4.95
C LEU A 50 7.78 -10.14 -5.98
N SER A 51 7.37 -10.33 -7.24
CA SER A 51 8.28 -10.64 -8.34
C SER A 51 9.23 -9.49 -8.66
N GLU A 52 8.86 -8.26 -8.34
CA GLU A 52 9.71 -7.08 -8.44
C GLU A 52 9.73 -6.36 -7.11
N ASN A 53 10.87 -5.74 -6.81
CA ASN A 53 11.02 -4.98 -5.58
C ASN A 53 10.14 -3.76 -5.58
N SER A 54 9.50 -3.51 -4.45
CA SER A 54 8.78 -2.29 -4.22
C SER A 54 9.51 -1.50 -3.14
N MET A 55 9.86 -0.26 -3.43
CA MET A 55 10.62 0.61 -2.52
C MET A 55 9.73 1.65 -1.86
N ASP A 56 8.46 1.68 -2.19
CA ASP A 56 7.53 2.67 -1.64
C ASP A 56 6.13 2.10 -1.48
N VAL A 57 5.37 2.74 -0.59
CA VAL A 57 3.93 2.56 -0.49
C VAL A 57 3.26 3.90 -0.76
N ASP A 58 2.08 3.85 -1.37
CA ASP A 58 1.40 5.03 -1.90
C ASP A 58 0.04 5.25 -1.21
N PRO A 59 0.01 5.82 0.00
CA PRO A 59 -1.26 6.14 0.65
C PRO A 59 -1.84 7.45 0.14
N VAL A 60 -3.17 7.54 0.19
CA VAL A 60 -3.93 8.78 -0.01
C VAL A 60 -4.69 9.04 1.27
N THR A 61 -4.64 10.25 1.80
CA THR A 61 -5.34 10.59 3.05
C THR A 61 -5.80 12.03 3.05
N GLU A 62 -6.91 12.28 3.76
CA GLU A 62 -7.37 13.63 4.07
C GLU A 62 -7.05 13.99 5.53
N SER A 63 -6.48 13.04 6.29
CA SER A 63 -6.11 13.25 7.69
C SER A 63 -4.76 13.93 7.81
N ASP A 64 -4.73 15.08 8.50
CA ASP A 64 -3.47 15.79 8.75
C ASP A 64 -2.50 14.96 9.60
N ALA A 65 -3.03 14.22 10.58
CA ALA A 65 -2.19 13.36 11.43
C ALA A 65 -1.52 12.24 10.62
N VAL A 66 -2.25 11.61 9.69
CA VAL A 66 -1.67 10.60 8.79
C VAL A 66 -0.66 11.24 7.85
N ALA A 67 -0.97 12.42 7.31
CA ALA A 67 -0.06 13.13 6.43
C ALA A 67 1.27 13.44 7.13
N GLU A 68 1.23 13.84 8.40
CA GLU A 68 2.45 14.07 9.19
C GLU A 68 3.31 12.80 9.31
N LEU A 69 2.68 11.65 9.55
CA LEU A 69 3.40 10.38 9.59
C LEU A 69 4.03 10.06 8.22
N CYS A 70 3.31 10.37 7.13
CA CYS A 70 3.85 10.20 5.78
C CYS A 70 5.09 11.06 5.56
N TYR A 71 5.07 12.31 6.00
CA TYR A 71 6.23 13.20 5.85
C TYR A 71 7.44 12.72 6.64
N GLU A 72 7.23 12.08 7.77
CA GLU A 72 8.33 11.48 8.54
C GLU A 72 8.92 10.24 7.87
N ALA A 73 8.23 9.66 6.90
CA ALA A 73 8.63 8.42 6.24
C ALA A 73 8.98 8.58 4.76
N LEU A 74 9.22 9.80 4.31
CA LEU A 74 9.57 10.10 2.91
C LEU A 74 10.94 9.53 2.52
N ILE A 75 11.21 9.54 1.22
CA ILE A 75 12.52 9.18 0.69
C ILE A 75 13.59 10.04 1.37
N GLY A 76 14.69 9.42 1.78
CA GLY A 76 15.78 10.07 2.50
C GLY A 76 15.56 10.22 4.00
N SER A 77 14.44 9.76 4.54
CA SER A 77 14.14 9.84 5.97
C SER A 77 14.83 8.74 6.78
N GLU A 78 14.84 8.92 8.10
CA GLU A 78 15.29 7.86 9.02
C GLU A 78 14.46 6.59 8.89
N PHE A 79 13.14 6.76 8.64
CA PHE A 79 12.26 5.64 8.40
C PHE A 79 12.78 4.78 7.25
N GLU A 80 13.14 5.41 6.13
CA GLU A 80 13.69 4.69 4.97
C GLU A 80 15.00 3.99 5.32
N LEU A 81 15.88 4.66 6.09
CA LEU A 81 17.13 4.04 6.50
C LEU A 81 16.91 2.78 7.33
N GLN A 82 15.91 2.79 8.22
CA GLN A 82 15.60 1.66 9.08
C GLN A 82 14.90 0.53 8.34
N HIS A 83 13.96 0.86 7.45
CA HIS A 83 13.09 -0.13 6.81
C HIS A 83 13.53 -0.55 5.41
N GLY A 84 14.30 0.31 4.71
CA GLY A 84 14.72 0.05 3.35
C GLY A 84 13.66 0.41 2.29
N TRP A 85 12.54 0.97 2.70
CA TRP A 85 11.48 1.46 1.84
C TRP A 85 10.88 2.74 2.45
N HIS A 86 10.10 3.48 1.70
CA HIS A 86 9.57 4.75 2.15
C HIS A 86 8.08 4.90 1.81
N VAL A 87 7.46 5.92 2.39
CA VAL A 87 6.06 6.24 2.14
C VAL A 87 6.00 7.43 1.18
N ASN A 88 5.18 7.30 0.15
CA ASN A 88 5.01 8.32 -0.87
C ASN A 88 3.56 8.79 -0.87
N LEU A 89 3.28 9.86 -0.11
CA LEU A 89 1.93 10.39 0.00
C LEU A 89 1.44 10.88 -1.36
N MET A 90 0.35 10.32 -1.85
CA MET A 90 -0.21 10.62 -3.16
C MET A 90 -1.36 11.62 -3.06
N PRO A 91 -1.52 12.50 -4.06
CA PRO A 91 -2.66 13.43 -4.08
C PRO A 91 -3.96 12.67 -4.39
N ALA A 92 -5.07 13.18 -3.88
CA ALA A 92 -6.38 12.55 -4.08
C ALA A 92 -6.75 12.38 -5.56
N ALA A 93 -6.19 13.21 -6.44
CA ALA A 93 -6.44 13.13 -7.88
C ALA A 93 -6.08 11.76 -8.48
N VAL A 94 -5.13 11.01 -7.89
CA VAL A 94 -4.75 9.69 -8.39
C VAL A 94 -5.89 8.68 -8.30
N LEU A 95 -6.86 8.91 -7.43
CA LEU A 95 -8.02 8.01 -7.30
C LEU A 95 -8.89 7.99 -8.56
N LYS A 96 -8.77 9.02 -9.41
CA LYS A 96 -9.49 9.07 -10.68
C LYS A 96 -8.98 8.05 -11.70
N GLU A 97 -7.78 7.51 -11.48
CA GLU A 97 -7.21 6.48 -12.34
C GLU A 97 -7.84 5.12 -12.08
N LEU A 98 -8.49 4.95 -10.92
CA LEU A 98 -9.18 3.71 -10.57
C LEU A 98 -10.52 3.62 -11.32
N PRO A 99 -11.00 2.39 -11.60
CA PRO A 99 -12.31 2.22 -12.23
C PRO A 99 -13.44 2.83 -11.40
N GLU A 100 -14.54 3.21 -12.06
CA GLU A 100 -15.70 3.73 -11.35
C GLU A 100 -16.18 2.72 -10.30
N ASP A 101 -16.77 3.25 -9.23
CA ASP A 101 -17.32 2.45 -8.11
C ASP A 101 -16.29 1.57 -7.39
N TRP A 102 -14.99 1.87 -7.55
CA TRP A 102 -13.95 1.12 -6.83
C TRP A 102 -14.21 1.11 -5.32
N GLY A 103 -14.76 2.19 -4.77
CA GLY A 103 -15.04 2.29 -3.34
C GLY A 103 -16.03 1.23 -2.85
N SER A 104 -17.02 0.87 -3.66
CA SER A 104 -18.01 -0.16 -3.31
C SER A 104 -17.39 -1.57 -3.29
N ARG A 105 -16.27 -1.78 -3.97
CA ARG A 105 -15.57 -3.06 -4.04
C ARG A 105 -14.37 -3.11 -3.09
N SER A 106 -14.04 -2.01 -2.42
CA SER A 106 -12.86 -1.92 -1.56
C SER A 106 -13.04 -2.74 -0.28
N ALA A 107 -11.90 -3.15 0.28
CA ALA A 107 -11.84 -3.77 1.60
C ALA A 107 -11.44 -2.72 2.64
N LYS A 108 -11.81 -2.94 3.90
CA LYS A 108 -11.48 -2.04 5.00
C LYS A 108 -11.01 -2.86 6.19
N LYS A 109 -10.03 -2.33 6.91
CA LYS A 109 -9.57 -2.93 8.17
C LYS A 109 -9.09 -1.82 9.09
N THR A 110 -9.35 -1.96 10.38
CA THR A 110 -8.95 -0.98 11.38
C THR A 110 -7.74 -1.49 12.16
N TYR A 111 -6.73 -0.63 12.29
CA TYR A 111 -5.52 -0.88 13.10
C TYR A 111 -5.45 0.22 14.15
N GLY A 112 -5.87 -0.09 15.39
CA GLY A 112 -5.92 0.94 16.42
C GLY A 112 -6.81 2.11 15.99
N ASN A 113 -6.24 3.30 15.86
CA ASN A 113 -6.95 4.49 15.41
C ASN A 113 -6.89 4.72 13.89
N LEU A 114 -6.37 3.75 13.13
CA LEU A 114 -6.21 3.89 11.69
C LEU A 114 -7.17 2.96 10.94
N GLU A 115 -8.09 3.53 10.16
CA GLU A 115 -8.90 2.76 9.22
C GLU A 115 -8.19 2.75 7.87
N VAL A 116 -7.91 1.57 7.34
CA VAL A 116 -7.25 1.39 6.05
C VAL A 116 -8.28 0.90 5.05
N ILE A 117 -8.39 1.63 3.93
CA ILE A 117 -9.29 1.31 2.84
C ILE A 117 -8.42 0.89 1.66
N VAL A 118 -8.65 -0.31 1.12
CA VAL A 118 -7.83 -0.83 0.03
C VAL A 118 -8.73 -1.23 -1.13
N PRO A 119 -8.54 -0.62 -2.32
CA PRO A 119 -9.31 -1.02 -3.50
C PRO A 119 -9.14 -2.50 -3.80
N HIS A 120 -10.13 -3.10 -4.45
CA HIS A 120 -10.06 -4.49 -4.89
C HIS A 120 -8.81 -4.70 -5.76
N PRO A 121 -8.16 -5.88 -5.70
CA PRO A 121 -6.95 -6.12 -6.50
C PRO A 121 -7.10 -5.82 -7.99
N ALA A 122 -8.24 -6.17 -8.59
CA ALA A 122 -8.50 -5.85 -10.00
C ALA A 122 -8.51 -4.34 -10.26
N ASP A 123 -9.06 -3.56 -9.32
CA ASP A 123 -9.08 -2.10 -9.43
C ASP A 123 -7.69 -1.51 -9.23
N LEU A 124 -6.89 -2.07 -8.32
CA LEU A 124 -5.50 -1.65 -8.12
C LEU A 124 -4.64 -1.90 -9.35
N LEU A 125 -4.91 -2.98 -10.07
CA LEU A 125 -4.16 -3.36 -11.26
C LEU A 125 -4.58 -2.59 -12.52
N ALA A 126 -5.80 -2.05 -12.56
CA ALA A 126 -6.29 -1.37 -13.76
C ALA A 126 -5.37 -0.27 -14.29
N PRO A 127 -4.84 0.67 -13.47
CA PRO A 127 -3.88 1.66 -13.94
C PRO A 127 -2.58 1.03 -14.43
N LYS A 128 -2.12 -0.04 -13.78
CA LYS A 128 -0.89 -0.75 -14.15
C LYS A 128 -1.04 -1.42 -15.51
N ILE A 129 -2.17 -2.05 -15.75
CA ILE A 129 -2.46 -2.72 -17.03
C ILE A 129 -2.49 -1.70 -18.16
N ARG A 130 -3.09 -0.52 -17.94
CA ARG A 130 -3.12 0.56 -18.93
C ARG A 130 -1.73 1.08 -19.25
N ARG A 131 -0.87 1.21 -18.23
CA ARG A 131 0.50 1.66 -18.40
C ARG A 131 1.36 0.59 -19.08
N ASN A 132 1.13 -0.68 -18.74
CA ASN A 132 1.74 -1.86 -19.37
C ASN A 132 3.28 -1.84 -19.43
N GLU A 133 3.94 -1.36 -18.39
CA GLU A 133 5.39 -1.44 -18.26
C GLU A 133 5.81 -2.84 -17.77
N PRO A 134 7.08 -3.25 -17.95
CA PRO A 134 7.53 -4.58 -17.49
C PRO A 134 7.22 -4.86 -16.02
N ARG A 135 7.45 -3.89 -15.14
CA ARG A 135 7.16 -4.04 -13.72
C ARG A 135 5.66 -4.26 -13.48
N ASP A 136 4.82 -3.54 -14.23
CA ASP A 136 3.37 -3.67 -14.10
C ASP A 136 2.88 -5.06 -14.48
N ARG A 137 3.45 -5.63 -15.55
CA ARG A 137 3.12 -7.00 -15.98
C ARG A 137 3.53 -8.03 -14.92
N LYS A 138 4.68 -7.84 -14.28
CA LYS A 138 5.15 -8.72 -13.20
C LYS A 138 4.23 -8.66 -11.99
N HIS A 139 3.77 -7.47 -11.62
CA HIS A 139 2.82 -7.31 -10.52
C HIS A 139 1.49 -8.02 -10.83
N ALA A 140 1.00 -7.89 -12.06
CA ALA A 140 -0.24 -8.56 -12.47
C ALA A 140 -0.09 -10.09 -12.44
N ALA A 141 1.04 -10.61 -12.94
CA ALA A 141 1.32 -12.05 -12.92
C ALA A 141 1.41 -12.57 -11.49
N TRP A 142 2.10 -11.85 -10.60
CA TRP A 142 2.22 -12.19 -9.20
C TRP A 142 0.83 -12.26 -8.52
N ALA A 143 0.00 -11.26 -8.78
CA ALA A 143 -1.36 -11.22 -8.22
C ALA A 143 -2.21 -12.39 -8.70
N ALA A 144 -2.09 -12.76 -9.99
CA ALA A 144 -2.80 -13.90 -10.55
C ALA A 144 -2.33 -15.22 -9.92
N GLU A 145 -1.03 -15.39 -9.72
CA GLU A 145 -0.47 -16.58 -9.09
C GLU A 145 -0.99 -16.77 -7.67
N LEU A 146 -1.19 -15.68 -6.94
CA LEU A 146 -1.69 -15.72 -5.55
C LEU A 146 -3.21 -15.85 -5.47
N GLY A 147 -3.90 -15.77 -6.60
CA GLY A 147 -5.36 -15.84 -6.60
C GLY A 147 -6.04 -14.55 -6.20
N LEU A 148 -5.34 -13.41 -6.28
CA LEU A 148 -5.94 -12.11 -5.99
C LEU A 148 -6.88 -11.64 -7.11
N ILE A 149 -6.62 -12.12 -8.31
CA ILE A 149 -7.46 -11.84 -9.48
C ILE A 149 -7.73 -13.10 -10.26
#